data_8e05eb7970265fa0743aaa3b1701ab20
#
_entry.id   8e05eb7970265fa0743aaa3b1701ab20
#
_cell.length_a   1.000
_cell.length_b   1.000
_cell.length_c   1.000
_cell.angle_alpha   90.00
_cell.angle_beta   90.00
_cell.angle_gamma   90.00
#
_symmetry.space_group_name_H-M   'P 1'
#
loop_
_entity.id
_entity.type
_entity.pdbx_description
1 polymer ?
#
loop_
_entity_poly.entity_id
_entity_poly.type
_entity_poly.pdbx_seq_one_letter_code
_entity_poly.pdbx_strand_id
1 'polypeptide(L)'
;MHTFVKSWRINATLVATLFAFLCMAGVGGHVSAADPTQNDLQRLEGRWVRPDGGYILELKSIKKDGSVTAAYYNPRPIRVFRAVIAKKDGAIILFVELRDVNYPGSTYNLQYDLASDRLKGTYFQAVQRQTFDVEFVRAR
;
A
#
# COMPACT_ATOMS: atom_id res chain seq x y z
N MET A 1 -34.21 -28.06 -74.83
CA MET A 1 -34.08 -26.78 -74.17
C MET A 1 -32.67 -26.68 -73.64
N HIS A 2 -31.87 -25.90 -74.34
CA HIS A 2 -30.46 -25.76 -74.01
C HIS A 2 -30.25 -24.51 -73.23
N THR A 3 -29.71 -24.64 -72.04
CA THR A 3 -29.26 -23.49 -71.26
C THR A 3 -27.71 -23.42 -71.31
N PHE A 4 -27.26 -22.37 -71.96
CA PHE A 4 -25.86 -22.06 -72.13
C PHE A 4 -25.31 -21.51 -70.80
N VAL A 5 -24.28 -22.21 -70.24
CA VAL A 5 -23.51 -21.67 -69.13
C VAL A 5 -22.26 -20.99 -69.67
N LYS A 6 -22.22 -19.69 -69.56
CA LYS A 6 -21.09 -18.86 -70.00
C LYS A 6 -20.08 -18.80 -68.85
N SER A 7 -18.95 -19.50 -69.04
CA SER A 7 -17.83 -19.43 -68.09
C SER A 7 -17.09 -18.10 -68.25
N TRP A 8 -17.04 -17.34 -67.17
CA TRP A 8 -16.24 -16.14 -67.09
C TRP A 8 -14.94 -16.46 -66.36
N ARG A 9 -13.84 -16.39 -67.11
CA ARG A 9 -12.48 -16.49 -66.57
C ARG A 9 -12.09 -15.10 -66.07
N ILE A 10 -11.92 -14.95 -64.76
CA ILE A 10 -11.35 -13.76 -64.16
C ILE A 10 -9.87 -14.03 -63.95
N ASN A 11 -9.04 -13.25 -64.63
CA ASN A 11 -7.60 -13.22 -64.40
C ASN A 11 -7.29 -12.60 -63.05
N ALA A 12 -6.70 -13.38 -62.15
CA ALA A 12 -6.19 -12.90 -60.90
C ALA A 12 -4.83 -12.19 -61.11
N THR A 13 -4.83 -10.89 -61.08
CA THR A 13 -3.60 -10.13 -60.95
C THR A 13 -3.26 -10.00 -59.48
N LEU A 14 -2.19 -10.65 -59.10
CA LEU A 14 -1.66 -10.67 -57.74
C LEU A 14 -0.97 -9.32 -57.49
N VAL A 15 -1.57 -8.45 -56.71
CA VAL A 15 -0.89 -7.28 -56.14
C VAL A 15 -0.57 -7.60 -54.69
N ALA A 16 0.68 -8.01 -54.48
CA ALA A 16 1.23 -8.22 -53.14
C ALA A 16 1.57 -6.85 -52.55
N THR A 17 0.67 -6.29 -51.74
CA THR A 17 0.98 -5.14 -50.92
C THR A 17 1.54 -5.66 -49.57
N LEU A 18 2.85 -5.53 -49.43
CA LEU A 18 3.61 -5.83 -48.22
C LEU A 18 3.30 -4.74 -47.17
N PHE A 19 2.35 -4.98 -46.27
CA PHE A 19 2.14 -4.15 -45.10
C PHE A 19 3.17 -4.57 -44.04
N ALA A 20 4.26 -3.81 -43.97
CA ALA A 20 5.19 -3.89 -42.85
C ALA A 20 4.50 -3.36 -41.59
N PHE A 21 3.96 -4.28 -40.78
CA PHE A 21 3.47 -3.97 -39.42
C PHE A 21 4.70 -3.74 -38.54
N LEU A 22 5.06 -2.48 -38.35
CA LEU A 22 6.06 -2.05 -37.38
C LEU A 22 5.44 -2.23 -35.98
N CYS A 23 5.63 -3.41 -35.39
CA CYS A 23 5.34 -3.65 -33.97
C CYS A 23 6.29 -2.76 -33.15
N MET A 24 5.85 -1.55 -32.78
CA MET A 24 6.41 -0.84 -31.66
C MET A 24 6.08 -1.62 -30.38
N ALA A 25 7.00 -2.51 -29.98
CA ALA A 25 7.02 -3.07 -28.65
C ALA A 25 7.26 -1.92 -27.67
N GLY A 26 6.18 -1.34 -27.15
CA GLY A 26 6.22 -0.44 -26.02
C GLY A 26 6.78 -1.24 -24.84
N VAL A 27 8.07 -1.07 -24.55
CA VAL A 27 8.66 -1.52 -23.29
C VAL A 27 8.04 -0.65 -22.20
N GLY A 28 6.88 -1.06 -21.71
CA GLY A 28 6.29 -0.54 -20.48
C GLY A 28 7.20 -0.92 -19.34
N GLY A 29 8.18 -0.05 -19.04
CA GLY A 29 9.01 -0.21 -17.87
C GLY A 29 8.10 -0.22 -16.64
N HIS A 30 7.90 -1.38 -16.04
CA HIS A 30 7.34 -1.47 -14.71
C HIS A 30 8.37 -0.84 -13.79
N VAL A 31 8.11 0.39 -13.36
CA VAL A 31 8.85 1.02 -12.27
C VAL A 31 8.45 0.25 -11.01
N SER A 32 9.19 -0.81 -10.71
CA SER A 32 9.08 -1.49 -9.43
C SER A 32 9.52 -0.48 -8.37
N ALA A 33 8.64 -0.13 -7.45
CA ALA A 33 9.02 0.63 -6.28
C ALA A 33 10.13 -0.15 -5.57
N ALA A 34 11.26 0.51 -5.29
CA ALA A 34 12.36 -0.10 -4.57
C ALA A 34 11.88 -0.53 -3.18
N ASP A 35 12.33 -1.70 -2.72
CA ASP A 35 12.02 -2.15 -1.37
C ASP A 35 12.53 -1.17 -0.33
N PRO A 36 11.73 -0.86 0.71
CA PRO A 36 12.14 0.03 1.79
C PRO A 36 13.44 -0.43 2.45
N THR A 37 14.36 0.50 2.63
CA THR A 37 15.66 0.26 3.26
C THR A 37 15.56 0.21 4.78
N GLN A 38 16.62 -0.17 5.47
CA GLN A 38 16.70 -0.08 6.94
C GLN A 38 16.61 1.39 7.41
N ASN A 39 17.17 2.32 6.66
CA ASN A 39 17.08 3.75 6.97
C ASN A 39 15.63 4.24 6.91
N ASP A 40 14.83 3.74 5.97
CA ASP A 40 13.41 4.08 5.88
C ASP A 40 12.63 3.55 7.09
N LEU A 41 12.97 2.38 7.60
CA LEU A 41 12.39 1.85 8.84
C LEU A 41 12.77 2.73 10.06
N GLN A 42 14.02 3.14 10.16
CA GLN A 42 14.48 3.99 11.27
C GLN A 42 13.81 5.38 11.27
N ARG A 43 13.41 5.89 10.10
CA ARG A 43 12.63 7.13 10.00
C ARG A 43 11.27 7.05 10.71
N LEU A 44 10.74 5.85 10.94
CA LEU A 44 9.51 5.68 11.74
C LEU A 44 9.71 5.93 13.23
N GLU A 45 10.95 5.87 13.75
CA GLU A 45 11.20 6.12 15.15
C GLU A 45 10.81 7.55 15.55
N GLY A 46 10.26 7.68 16.75
CA GLY A 46 9.83 8.95 17.31
C GLY A 46 8.37 8.94 17.75
N ARG A 47 7.83 10.15 17.96
CA ARG A 47 6.46 10.36 18.42
C ARG A 47 5.57 10.83 17.29
N TRP A 48 4.39 10.25 17.26
CA TRP A 48 3.36 10.51 16.26
C TRP A 48 2.07 10.93 16.95
N VAL A 49 1.39 11.95 16.43
CA VAL A 49 0.17 12.51 17.00
C VAL A 49 -0.98 12.36 15.99
N ARG A 50 -2.13 11.89 16.47
CA ARG A 50 -3.39 12.01 15.72
C ARG A 50 -3.99 13.39 15.96
N PRO A 51 -4.11 14.25 14.93
CA PRO A 51 -4.62 15.61 15.09
C PRO A 51 -6.08 15.67 15.57
N ASP A 52 -6.87 14.63 15.24
CA ASP A 52 -8.30 14.52 15.53
C ASP A 52 -8.64 14.23 17.01
N GLY A 53 -7.66 13.88 17.84
CA GLY A 53 -7.91 13.53 19.23
C GLY A 53 -6.70 13.64 20.16
N GLY A 54 -5.55 14.05 19.64
CA GLY A 54 -4.33 14.19 20.43
C GLY A 54 -3.74 12.87 20.92
N TYR A 55 -4.16 11.73 20.35
CA TYR A 55 -3.61 10.42 20.65
C TYR A 55 -2.15 10.34 20.22
N ILE A 56 -1.29 9.76 21.05
CA ILE A 56 0.15 9.68 20.78
C ILE A 56 0.56 8.24 20.62
N LEU A 57 1.27 7.96 19.54
CA LEU A 57 1.98 6.70 19.28
C LEU A 57 3.48 6.99 19.29
N GLU A 58 4.24 6.28 20.11
CA GLU A 58 5.69 6.40 20.17
C GLU A 58 6.32 5.10 19.69
N LEU A 59 7.27 5.17 18.75
CA LEU A 59 7.97 4.04 18.15
C LEU A 59 9.46 4.16 18.43
N LYS A 60 10.07 3.07 18.92
CA LYS A 60 11.49 2.98 19.26
C LYS A 60 12.06 1.63 18.87
N SER A 61 13.38 1.57 18.71
CA SER A 61 14.15 0.32 18.56
C SER A 61 13.62 -0.56 17.41
N ILE A 62 13.46 0.03 16.24
CA ILE A 62 12.98 -0.67 15.06
C ILE A 62 14.12 -1.53 14.48
N LYS A 63 13.89 -2.84 14.42
CA LYS A 63 14.86 -3.81 13.90
C LYS A 63 14.55 -4.21 12.45
N LYS A 64 15.52 -4.83 11.81
CA LYS A 64 15.40 -5.33 10.42
C LYS A 64 14.30 -6.38 10.24
N ASP A 65 14.03 -7.15 11.29
CA ASP A 65 12.99 -8.18 11.30
C ASP A 65 11.57 -7.61 11.49
N GLY A 66 11.42 -6.29 11.59
CA GLY A 66 10.14 -5.61 11.79
C GLY A 66 9.70 -5.52 13.25
N SER A 67 10.49 -6.03 14.19
CA SER A 67 10.19 -5.83 15.61
C SER A 67 10.36 -4.37 16.00
N VAL A 68 9.45 -3.85 16.83
CA VAL A 68 9.40 -2.46 17.27
C VAL A 68 8.91 -2.36 18.70
N THR A 69 9.48 -1.46 19.46
CA THR A 69 8.95 -1.07 20.76
C THR A 69 7.97 0.07 20.58
N ALA A 70 6.70 -0.13 20.93
CA ALA A 70 5.66 0.88 20.77
C ALA A 70 5.04 1.23 22.11
N ALA A 71 4.72 2.51 22.32
CA ALA A 71 3.90 3.01 23.42
C ALA A 71 2.76 3.86 22.87
N TYR A 72 1.60 3.78 23.52
CA TYR A 72 0.40 4.51 23.09
C TYR A 72 -0.23 5.27 24.28
N TYR A 73 -0.70 6.48 24.03
CA TYR A 73 -1.24 7.37 25.06
C TYR A 73 -2.57 7.98 24.64
N ASN A 74 -3.57 8.00 25.57
CA ASN A 74 -4.87 8.64 25.40
C ASN A 74 -5.47 9.17 26.73
N PRO A 75 -5.10 10.27 27.29
CA PRO A 75 -3.74 10.82 27.39
C PRO A 75 -2.82 9.99 28.26
N ARG A 76 -3.41 9.07 29.09
CA ARG A 76 -2.64 8.12 29.93
C ARG A 76 -2.07 6.98 29.07
N PRO A 77 -1.00 6.32 29.53
CA PRO A 77 -0.49 5.13 28.85
C PRO A 77 -1.57 4.08 28.70
N ILE A 78 -1.69 3.52 27.51
CA ILE A 78 -2.55 2.38 27.15
C ILE A 78 -1.63 1.22 26.77
N ARG A 79 -1.92 0.02 27.28
CA ARG A 79 -1.10 -1.15 27.02
C ARG A 79 -1.10 -1.53 25.54
N VAL A 80 0.07 -1.45 24.91
CA VAL A 80 0.32 -2.05 23.60
C VAL A 80 0.59 -3.55 23.82
N PHE A 81 -0.29 -4.39 23.26
CA PHE A 81 -0.15 -5.82 23.34
C PHE A 81 0.82 -6.35 22.29
N ARG A 82 0.75 -5.78 21.07
CA ARG A 82 1.60 -6.16 19.95
C ARG A 82 1.83 -4.94 19.03
N ALA A 83 3.07 -4.82 18.58
CA ALA A 83 3.41 -3.91 17.49
C ALA A 83 4.40 -4.60 16.56
N VAL A 84 4.20 -4.46 15.25
CA VAL A 84 5.06 -5.06 14.24
C VAL A 84 5.06 -4.20 12.98
N ILE A 85 6.23 -4.13 12.33
CA ILE A 85 6.39 -3.50 11.04
C ILE A 85 6.61 -4.58 9.99
N ALA A 86 5.89 -4.49 8.88
CA ALA A 86 6.06 -5.36 7.72
C ALA A 86 6.40 -4.52 6.49
N LYS A 87 7.19 -5.10 5.59
CA LYS A 87 7.40 -4.58 4.25
C LYS A 87 6.52 -5.37 3.30
N LYS A 88 5.69 -4.69 2.53
CA LYS A 88 4.79 -5.34 1.58
C LYS A 88 4.66 -4.47 0.34
N ASP A 89 4.98 -5.03 -0.83
CA ASP A 89 4.84 -4.39 -2.13
C ASP A 89 5.48 -2.98 -2.19
N GLY A 90 6.67 -2.83 -1.61
CA GLY A 90 7.39 -1.55 -1.53
C GLY A 90 6.85 -0.59 -0.47
N ALA A 91 5.81 -0.96 0.28
CA ALA A 91 5.25 -0.16 1.37
C ALA A 91 5.73 -0.65 2.75
N ILE A 92 5.77 0.28 3.70
CA ILE A 92 6.01 -0.02 5.11
C ILE A 92 4.66 0.03 5.83
N ILE A 93 4.27 -1.09 6.42
CA ILE A 93 3.01 -1.25 7.15
C ILE A 93 3.31 -1.43 8.64
N LEU A 94 2.71 -0.61 9.47
CA LEU A 94 2.74 -0.72 10.92
C LEU A 94 1.42 -1.27 11.43
N PHE A 95 1.48 -2.38 12.16
CA PHE A 95 0.35 -2.91 12.92
C PHE A 95 0.57 -2.66 14.40
N VAL A 96 -0.47 -2.19 15.11
CA VAL A 96 -0.47 -2.02 16.57
C VAL A 96 -1.77 -2.57 17.13
N GLU A 97 -1.69 -3.42 18.14
CA GLU A 97 -2.83 -3.94 18.89
C GLU A 97 -2.79 -3.44 20.34
N LEU A 98 -3.91 -2.88 20.78
CA LEU A 98 -4.08 -2.35 22.14
C LEU A 98 -4.93 -3.33 22.97
N ARG A 99 -4.45 -3.69 24.15
CA ARG A 99 -5.22 -4.48 25.12
C ARG A 99 -5.14 -3.83 26.50
N ASP A 100 -6.19 -3.10 26.82
CA ASP A 100 -6.34 -2.38 28.09
C ASP A 100 -7.82 -2.21 28.39
N VAL A 101 -8.14 -1.60 29.53
CA VAL A 101 -9.52 -1.17 29.86
C VAL A 101 -10.00 -0.23 28.75
N ASN A 102 -11.17 -0.49 28.16
CA ASN A 102 -11.76 0.17 27.00
C ASN A 102 -11.01 -0.07 25.64
N TYR A 103 -9.99 -0.92 25.63
CA TYR A 103 -9.25 -1.32 24.44
C TYR A 103 -9.13 -2.86 24.34
N PRO A 104 -10.25 -3.61 24.23
CA PRO A 104 -10.22 -5.07 24.23
C PRO A 104 -9.84 -5.63 22.84
N GLY A 105 -8.63 -5.30 22.34
CA GLY A 105 -8.15 -5.71 21.03
C GLY A 105 -8.40 -4.66 19.93
N SER A 106 -8.43 -3.38 20.26
CA SER A 106 -8.44 -2.32 19.26
C SER A 106 -7.14 -2.31 18.48
N THR A 107 -7.22 -2.08 17.15
CA THR A 107 -6.04 -2.20 16.27
C THR A 107 -5.85 -1.01 15.36
N TYR A 108 -4.59 -0.68 15.10
CA TYR A 108 -4.18 0.20 14.02
C TYR A 108 -3.53 -0.61 12.91
N ASN A 109 -3.91 -0.32 11.65
CA ASN A 109 -3.23 -0.76 10.45
C ASN A 109 -2.83 0.49 9.67
N LEU A 110 -1.56 0.83 9.70
CA LEU A 110 -1.05 2.10 9.18
C LEU A 110 0.02 1.85 8.13
N GLN A 111 -0.04 2.59 7.03
CA GLN A 111 1.02 2.66 6.03
C GLN A 111 1.83 3.93 6.24
N TYR A 112 3.15 3.82 6.17
CA TYR A 112 4.04 4.96 6.23
C TYR A 112 4.20 5.58 4.85
N ASP A 113 3.80 6.82 4.73
CA ASP A 113 4.03 7.66 3.55
C ASP A 113 5.37 8.40 3.72
N LEU A 114 6.40 7.88 3.05
CA LEU A 114 7.76 8.44 3.09
C LEU A 114 7.83 9.86 2.55
N ALA A 115 6.99 10.21 1.56
CA ALA A 115 7.04 11.52 0.91
C ALA A 115 6.46 12.62 1.80
N SER A 116 5.37 12.33 2.52
CA SER A 116 4.70 13.29 3.40
C SER A 116 5.09 13.15 4.88
N ASP A 117 5.91 12.15 5.25
CA ASP A 117 6.25 11.80 6.63
C ASP A 117 5.01 11.65 7.52
N ARG A 118 4.06 10.79 7.07
CA ARG A 118 2.79 10.53 7.74
C ARG A 118 2.50 9.04 7.84
N LEU A 119 1.78 8.65 8.91
CA LEU A 119 1.21 7.31 9.02
C LEU A 119 -0.29 7.42 8.72
N LYS A 120 -0.77 6.72 7.69
CA LYS A 120 -2.16 6.74 7.25
C LYS A 120 -2.73 5.34 7.23
N GLY A 121 -3.99 5.19 7.60
CA GLY A 121 -4.66 3.90 7.54
C GLY A 121 -5.91 3.85 8.38
N THR A 122 -6.14 2.74 9.06
CA THR A 122 -7.37 2.48 9.78
C THR A 122 -7.15 2.20 11.27
N TYR A 123 -8.12 2.59 12.07
CA TYR A 123 -8.26 2.24 13.47
C TYR A 123 -9.55 1.45 13.68
N PHE A 124 -9.44 0.20 14.09
CA PHE A 124 -10.57 -0.59 14.55
C PHE A 124 -10.77 -0.38 16.05
N GLN A 125 -11.92 0.19 16.42
CA GLN A 125 -12.31 0.40 17.80
C GLN A 125 -13.14 -0.81 18.27
N ALA A 126 -12.56 -1.64 19.12
CA ALA A 126 -13.11 -2.95 19.46
C ALA A 126 -14.42 -2.88 20.26
N VAL A 127 -14.62 -1.89 21.14
CA VAL A 127 -15.84 -1.76 21.95
C VAL A 127 -17.06 -1.45 21.08
N GLN A 128 -16.93 -0.50 20.15
CA GLN A 128 -18.02 -0.12 19.24
C GLN A 128 -18.06 -0.97 17.98
N ARG A 129 -17.02 -1.80 17.73
CA ARG A 129 -16.85 -2.63 16.54
C ARG A 129 -16.91 -1.80 15.24
N GLN A 130 -16.31 -0.60 15.29
CA GLN A 130 -16.25 0.34 14.19
C GLN A 130 -14.82 0.56 13.71
N THR A 131 -14.68 0.83 12.42
CA THR A 131 -13.39 1.17 11.79
C THR A 131 -13.43 2.62 11.32
N PHE A 132 -12.35 3.35 11.60
CA PHE A 132 -12.19 4.74 11.25
C PHE A 132 -10.92 4.91 10.42
N ASP A 133 -10.97 5.77 9.41
CA ASP A 133 -9.77 6.25 8.73
C ASP A 133 -9.04 7.22 9.65
N VAL A 134 -7.74 7.05 9.76
CA VAL A 134 -6.91 7.82 10.68
C VAL A 134 -5.59 8.23 10.05
N GLU A 135 -5.05 9.33 10.55
CA GLU A 135 -3.73 9.81 10.16
C GLU A 135 -2.95 10.21 11.42
N PHE A 136 -1.66 9.90 11.44
CA PHE A 136 -0.72 10.43 12.41
C PHE A 136 0.30 11.32 11.71
N VAL A 137 0.61 12.42 12.31
CA VAL A 137 1.68 13.34 11.93
C VAL A 137 2.79 13.28 12.95
N ARG A 138 3.99 13.67 12.55
CA ARG A 138 5.12 13.73 13.48
C ARG A 138 4.86 14.77 14.58
N ALA A 139 5.06 14.36 15.84
CA ALA A 139 5.05 15.32 16.96
C ALA A 139 6.24 16.29 16.84
N ARG A 140 5.98 17.56 17.05
CA ARG A 140 7.00 18.62 17.11
C ARG A 140 7.59 18.72 18.51
#